data_4ceba9b7a011c5a97e345feaaa083466
#
_entry.id   4ceba9b7a011c5a97e345feaaa083466
#
_cell.length_a   1.000
_cell.length_b   1.000
_cell.length_c   1.000
_cell.angle_alpha   90.00
_cell.angle_beta   90.00
_cell.angle_gamma   90.00
#
_symmetry.space_group_name_H-M   'P 1'
#
loop_
_entity.id
_entity.type
_entity.pdbx_description
1 polymer ?
#
loop_
_entity_poly.entity_id
_entity_poly.type
_entity_poly.pdbx_seq_one_letter_code
_entity_poly.pdbx_strand_id
1 'polypeptide(L)'
;MPTALSLPWRLARSLRWIAALALAAPLLAPAQNLVSRLTDTTVVQSEQTRAELLAHAPEGAGSDKLVWVGLQLAHAPDWHTYWKNSGDSGLPTELQWTLPPGITAGPIAWPTPRKFPLGTLANYGFDGTVLLPVPLTVDPSFTGKEIEVKLYASWLVCRKECIPEEGNFSLRLPVQGATALNGSVFEAAFAAAPVDRLATGSMLQPEARLLKVALAGLPAAWRGQPLELFPETPGLIEPGSPWTQAWEGERWSASVPLSPFRSDNPASVPLVVARANPPGVGPGSPGVRLDTPVQGTWPAAAPLPTAGAPEALVTALQENAARAAAAMPANSGPPITLWAALLGALIGGMILNLMPCVFPVLAIKVLAFAKHADDRVAHRAKGLAYTAGVVLSFLALGGLLLALRAAGEAIGWGFQLQSPAVVA
;
A
#
# COMPACT_ATOMS: atom_id res chain seq x y z
N MET A 1 -8.27 -35.75 -68.52
CA MET A 1 -7.53 -36.35 -67.40
C MET A 1 -7.05 -35.18 -66.50
N PRO A 2 -7.60 -34.99 -65.33
CA PRO A 2 -7.10 -33.95 -64.38
C PRO A 2 -6.10 -34.61 -63.43
N THR A 3 -4.91 -33.99 -63.33
CA THR A 3 -3.83 -34.34 -62.43
C THR A 3 -4.15 -33.85 -61.02
N ALA A 4 -4.34 -34.75 -60.07
CA ALA A 4 -4.52 -34.51 -58.66
C ALA A 4 -3.18 -34.07 -58.03
N LEU A 5 -3.11 -32.86 -57.50
CA LEU A 5 -2.02 -32.37 -56.66
C LEU A 5 -2.14 -33.00 -55.26
N SER A 6 -1.27 -33.94 -54.95
CA SER A 6 -1.13 -34.52 -53.61
C SER A 6 -0.38 -33.57 -52.70
N LEU A 7 -1.07 -33.01 -51.73
CA LEU A 7 -0.47 -32.22 -50.61
C LEU A 7 0.42 -33.15 -49.75
N PRO A 8 1.64 -32.74 -49.35
CA PRO A 8 2.52 -33.63 -48.60
C PRO A 8 1.96 -33.85 -47.16
N TRP A 9 1.83 -35.11 -46.82
CA TRP A 9 1.26 -35.64 -45.56
C TRP A 9 1.84 -35.05 -44.27
N ARG A 10 3.01 -34.44 -44.33
CA ARG A 10 3.65 -33.79 -43.18
C ARG A 10 2.99 -32.50 -42.78
N LEU A 11 2.39 -31.72 -43.69
CA LEU A 11 1.68 -30.49 -43.39
C LEU A 11 0.30 -30.76 -42.74
N ALA A 12 -0.36 -31.85 -43.09
CA ALA A 12 -1.66 -32.21 -42.51
C ALA A 12 -1.55 -32.68 -41.04
N ARG A 13 -0.39 -33.21 -40.61
CA ARG A 13 -0.16 -33.62 -39.22
C ARG A 13 0.13 -32.43 -38.30
N SER A 14 0.85 -31.42 -38.76
CA SER A 14 1.14 -30.21 -37.95
C SER A 14 -0.12 -29.35 -37.74
N LEU A 15 -1.01 -29.26 -38.74
CA LEU A 15 -2.27 -28.57 -38.57
C LEU A 15 -3.22 -29.22 -37.54
N ARG A 16 -3.21 -30.58 -37.47
CA ARG A 16 -4.01 -31.33 -36.50
C ARG A 16 -3.58 -31.09 -35.05
N TRP A 17 -2.29 -30.93 -34.81
CA TRP A 17 -1.77 -30.62 -33.46
C TRP A 17 -2.04 -29.18 -33.05
N ILE A 18 -2.00 -28.21 -33.96
CA ILE A 18 -2.36 -26.82 -33.70
C ILE A 18 -3.87 -26.67 -33.43
N ALA A 19 -4.71 -27.38 -34.18
CA ALA A 19 -6.15 -27.42 -33.94
C ALA A 19 -6.52 -28.07 -32.58
N ALA A 20 -5.80 -29.13 -32.18
CA ALA A 20 -5.99 -29.79 -30.89
C ALA A 20 -5.56 -28.91 -29.71
N LEU A 21 -4.49 -28.11 -29.84
CA LEU A 21 -4.07 -27.15 -28.83
C LEU A 21 -5.04 -25.98 -28.71
N ALA A 22 -5.62 -25.49 -29.82
CA ALA A 22 -6.58 -24.41 -29.81
C ALA A 22 -7.95 -24.79 -29.22
N LEU A 23 -8.34 -26.07 -29.28
CA LEU A 23 -9.58 -26.56 -28.64
C LEU A 23 -9.40 -26.90 -27.15
N ALA A 24 -8.17 -27.08 -26.66
CA ALA A 24 -7.91 -27.34 -25.22
C ALA A 24 -7.84 -26.06 -24.36
N ALA A 25 -7.60 -24.89 -24.97
CA ALA A 25 -7.46 -23.63 -24.27
C ALA A 25 -8.72 -23.15 -23.51
N PRO A 26 -9.97 -23.33 -23.98
CA PRO A 26 -11.14 -22.87 -23.24
C PRO A 26 -11.56 -23.77 -22.06
N LEU A 27 -10.98 -24.97 -21.90
CA LEU A 27 -11.36 -25.88 -20.80
C LEU A 27 -10.55 -25.65 -19.50
N LEU A 28 -9.48 -24.87 -19.55
CA LEU A 28 -8.66 -24.55 -18.37
C LEU A 28 -9.14 -23.27 -17.63
N ALA A 29 -9.85 -22.37 -18.31
CA ALA A 29 -10.33 -21.12 -17.72
C ALA A 29 -11.39 -21.29 -16.60
N PRO A 30 -12.35 -22.26 -16.65
CA PRO A 30 -13.31 -22.42 -15.57
C PRO A 30 -12.74 -23.11 -14.32
N ALA A 31 -11.62 -23.85 -14.43
CA ALA A 31 -11.04 -24.56 -13.29
C ALA A 31 -10.38 -23.60 -12.28
N GLN A 32 -9.76 -22.52 -12.74
CA GLN A 32 -9.17 -21.51 -11.86
C GLN A 32 -10.25 -20.72 -11.10
N ASN A 33 -11.39 -20.43 -11.74
CA ASN A 33 -12.51 -19.78 -11.07
C ASN A 33 -13.27 -20.70 -10.09
N LEU A 34 -13.18 -22.01 -10.23
CA LEU A 34 -13.79 -22.98 -9.30
C LEU A 34 -12.95 -23.14 -8.03
N VAL A 35 -11.62 -23.14 -8.15
CA VAL A 35 -10.70 -23.23 -7.00
C VAL A 35 -10.79 -21.94 -6.17
N SER A 36 -10.93 -20.78 -6.79
CA SER A 36 -11.13 -19.50 -6.10
C SER A 36 -12.47 -19.42 -5.33
N ARG A 37 -13.47 -20.19 -5.69
CA ARG A 37 -14.78 -20.24 -5.00
C ARG A 37 -14.83 -21.19 -3.80
N LEU A 38 -13.82 -22.05 -3.63
CA LEU A 38 -13.79 -23.06 -2.56
C LEU A 38 -12.92 -22.66 -1.36
N THR A 39 -12.32 -21.47 -1.35
CA THR A 39 -11.44 -21.01 -0.27
C THR A 39 -11.93 -19.70 0.37
N ASP A 40 -13.25 -19.59 0.63
CA ASP A 40 -13.75 -18.57 1.55
C ASP A 40 -13.21 -18.93 2.93
N THR A 41 -12.22 -18.19 3.41
CA THR A 41 -11.60 -18.40 4.72
C THR A 41 -11.68 -17.13 5.55
N THR A 42 -11.98 -17.30 6.82
CA THR A 42 -11.90 -16.18 7.78
C THR A 42 -10.48 -15.95 8.29
N VAL A 43 -9.53 -16.85 8.01
CA VAL A 43 -8.18 -16.83 8.57
C VAL A 43 -7.14 -16.93 7.46
N VAL A 44 -6.15 -16.05 7.51
CA VAL A 44 -4.89 -16.12 6.75
C VAL A 44 -3.74 -16.13 7.73
N GLN A 45 -2.77 -17.01 7.54
CA GLN A 45 -1.64 -17.17 8.45
C GLN A 45 -0.32 -17.22 7.67
N SER A 46 0.62 -16.42 8.14
CA SER A 46 2.02 -16.41 7.75
C SER A 46 2.91 -16.86 8.92
N GLU A 47 4.22 -16.75 8.75
CA GLU A 47 5.17 -16.94 9.86
C GLU A 47 5.14 -15.75 10.85
N GLN A 48 4.76 -14.56 10.37
CA GLN A 48 4.82 -13.31 11.13
C GLN A 48 3.48 -12.92 11.72
N THR A 49 2.37 -13.24 11.05
CA THR A 49 1.05 -12.77 11.42
C THR A 49 -0.03 -13.83 11.19
N ARG A 50 -0.94 -13.96 12.16
CA ARG A 50 -2.21 -14.62 11.95
C ARG A 50 -3.29 -13.56 11.86
N ALA A 51 -3.89 -13.41 10.69
CA ALA A 51 -4.97 -12.49 10.41
C ALA A 51 -6.31 -13.23 10.39
N GLU A 52 -7.33 -12.68 11.08
CA GLU A 52 -8.65 -13.30 11.15
C GLU A 52 -9.75 -12.24 11.03
N LEU A 53 -10.69 -12.46 10.12
CA LEU A 53 -11.89 -11.64 9.99
C LEU A 53 -12.94 -12.11 11.00
N LEU A 54 -13.29 -11.22 11.91
CA LEU A 54 -14.27 -11.46 12.98
C LEU A 54 -15.52 -10.60 12.77
N ALA A 55 -16.63 -11.02 13.38
CA ALA A 55 -17.87 -10.25 13.42
C ALA A 55 -18.50 -10.26 14.82
N HIS A 56 -19.24 -9.18 15.11
CA HIS A 56 -19.99 -9.00 16.35
C HIS A 56 -21.29 -8.24 16.05
N ALA A 57 -22.41 -8.95 16.16
CA ALA A 57 -23.76 -8.44 16.01
C ALA A 57 -24.66 -9.12 17.06
N PRO A 58 -24.59 -8.67 18.33
CA PRO A 58 -25.26 -9.38 19.45
C PRO A 58 -26.79 -9.38 19.35
N GLU A 59 -27.36 -8.42 18.63
CA GLU A 59 -28.81 -8.30 18.40
C GLU A 59 -29.22 -8.69 16.97
N GLY A 60 -28.30 -9.30 16.20
CA GLY A 60 -28.47 -9.54 14.77
C GLY A 60 -27.98 -8.37 13.90
N ALA A 61 -27.98 -8.56 12.58
CA ALA A 61 -27.45 -7.61 11.61
C ALA A 61 -28.59 -6.86 10.88
N GLY A 62 -29.56 -6.34 11.62
CA GLY A 62 -30.65 -5.52 11.08
C GLY A 62 -30.26 -4.04 10.90
N SER A 63 -31.10 -3.26 10.23
CA SER A 63 -30.84 -1.84 9.89
C SER A 63 -30.78 -0.91 11.10
N ASP A 64 -31.34 -1.29 12.21
CA ASP A 64 -31.37 -0.52 13.46
C ASP A 64 -30.40 -1.07 14.53
N LYS A 65 -29.53 -2.00 14.14
CA LYS A 65 -28.63 -2.70 15.04
C LYS A 65 -27.18 -2.30 14.86
N LEU A 66 -26.41 -2.45 15.94
CA LEU A 66 -24.97 -2.29 15.90
C LEU A 66 -24.34 -3.55 15.33
N VAL A 67 -23.73 -3.40 14.16
CA VAL A 67 -23.04 -4.47 13.46
C VAL A 67 -21.57 -4.10 13.32
N TRP A 68 -20.71 -4.95 13.81
CA TRP A 68 -19.28 -4.78 13.72
C TRP A 68 -18.64 -5.95 13.00
N VAL A 69 -17.69 -5.63 12.15
CA VAL A 69 -16.69 -6.56 11.62
C VAL A 69 -15.31 -6.06 12.01
N GLY A 70 -14.29 -6.89 11.94
CA GLY A 70 -12.94 -6.43 12.25
C GLY A 70 -11.89 -7.42 11.82
N LEU A 71 -10.74 -6.91 11.42
CA LEU A 71 -9.54 -7.70 11.15
C LEU A 71 -8.72 -7.80 12.44
N GLN A 72 -8.61 -9.00 12.99
CA GLN A 72 -7.70 -9.29 14.09
C GLN A 72 -6.34 -9.69 13.52
N LEU A 73 -5.27 -9.05 13.99
CA LEU A 73 -3.89 -9.35 13.65
C LEU A 73 -3.19 -9.83 14.93
N ALA A 74 -2.77 -11.09 14.95
CA ALA A 74 -1.94 -11.65 16.01
C ALA A 74 -0.51 -11.78 15.49
N HIS A 75 0.39 -10.97 16.03
CA HIS A 75 1.78 -10.87 15.60
C HIS A 75 2.65 -11.94 16.29
N ALA A 76 3.62 -12.48 15.56
CA ALA A 76 4.71 -13.22 16.16
C ALA A 76 5.53 -12.31 17.09
N PRO A 77 6.31 -12.85 18.04
CA PRO A 77 7.10 -12.05 18.96
C PRO A 77 8.00 -11.03 18.25
N ASP A 78 8.03 -9.81 18.77
CA ASP A 78 8.78 -8.66 18.25
C ASP A 78 8.32 -8.10 16.89
N TRP A 79 7.29 -8.68 16.26
CA TRP A 79 6.69 -8.14 15.06
C TRP A 79 5.56 -7.16 15.40
N HIS A 80 5.39 -6.12 14.55
CA HIS A 80 4.36 -5.10 14.70
C HIS A 80 3.78 -4.69 13.35
N THR A 81 2.54 -4.22 13.36
CA THR A 81 1.89 -3.52 12.25
C THR A 81 1.66 -2.06 12.60
N TYR A 82 1.17 -1.28 11.66
CA TYR A 82 1.13 0.18 11.75
C TYR A 82 -0.25 0.75 12.04
N TRP A 83 -0.24 1.87 12.75
CA TRP A 83 -1.41 2.72 12.95
C TRP A 83 -1.69 3.56 11.71
N LYS A 84 -2.84 4.30 11.67
CA LYS A 84 -3.22 5.20 10.55
C LYS A 84 -2.15 6.23 10.16
N ASN A 85 -1.40 6.73 11.12
CA ASN A 85 -0.14 7.42 10.93
C ASN A 85 0.99 6.49 11.38
N SER A 86 1.76 6.00 10.47
CA SER A 86 2.81 5.02 10.73
C SER A 86 4.06 5.59 11.43
N GLY A 87 4.15 6.91 11.61
CA GLY A 87 5.33 7.58 12.14
C GLY A 87 6.37 7.87 11.05
N ASP A 88 7.65 7.58 11.33
CA ASP A 88 8.76 7.88 10.42
C ASP A 88 8.83 6.95 9.20
N SER A 89 8.26 5.76 9.28
CA SER A 89 8.28 4.77 8.19
C SER A 89 7.11 3.80 8.28
N GLY A 90 6.88 3.04 7.19
CA GLY A 90 5.83 2.03 7.11
C GLY A 90 4.53 2.55 6.48
N LEU A 91 3.56 1.66 6.37
CA LEU A 91 2.23 1.93 5.80
C LEU A 91 1.15 1.36 6.71
N PRO A 92 0.02 2.05 6.88
CA PRO A 92 -1.11 1.54 7.66
C PRO A 92 -1.73 0.29 7.02
N THR A 93 -2.45 -0.48 7.82
CA THR A 93 -3.30 -1.56 7.31
C THR A 93 -4.43 -0.98 6.49
N GLU A 94 -4.63 -1.51 5.29
CA GLU A 94 -5.73 -1.14 4.38
C GLU A 94 -6.77 -2.25 4.30
N LEU A 95 -8.05 -1.86 4.33
CA LEU A 95 -9.19 -2.77 4.29
C LEU A 95 -10.09 -2.38 3.11
N GLN A 96 -10.22 -3.26 2.12
CA GLN A 96 -11.07 -3.08 0.95
C GLN A 96 -12.26 -4.04 1.03
N TRP A 97 -13.45 -3.48 1.25
CA TRP A 97 -14.66 -4.25 1.47
C TRP A 97 -15.44 -4.47 0.17
N THR A 98 -15.92 -5.69 -0.03
CA THR A 98 -16.93 -6.01 -1.03
C THR A 98 -18.18 -6.49 -0.30
N LEU A 99 -19.20 -5.66 -0.31
CA LEU A 99 -20.44 -5.84 0.44
C LEU A 99 -21.65 -5.86 -0.49
N PRO A 100 -22.75 -6.52 -0.11
CA PRO A 100 -23.99 -6.47 -0.87
C PRO A 100 -24.56 -5.04 -0.94
N PRO A 101 -25.37 -4.71 -1.97
CA PRO A 101 -26.08 -3.44 -2.03
C PRO A 101 -26.90 -3.18 -0.77
N GLY A 102 -26.86 -1.96 -0.25
CA GLY A 102 -27.50 -1.57 1.00
C GLY A 102 -26.68 -1.81 2.27
N ILE A 103 -25.44 -2.30 2.14
CA ILE A 103 -24.51 -2.42 3.27
C ILE A 103 -23.29 -1.53 3.01
N THR A 104 -22.89 -0.76 4.00
CA THR A 104 -21.70 0.10 3.91
C THR A 104 -20.78 -0.11 5.13
N ALA A 105 -19.46 -0.12 4.87
CA ALA A 105 -18.46 -0.15 5.91
C ALA A 105 -18.04 1.27 6.29
N GLY A 106 -17.98 1.56 7.59
CA GLY A 106 -17.42 2.79 8.11
C GLY A 106 -15.88 2.75 8.18
N PRO A 107 -15.28 3.78 8.78
CA PRO A 107 -13.83 3.81 9.03
C PRO A 107 -13.42 2.82 10.12
N ILE A 108 -12.13 2.44 10.11
CA ILE A 108 -11.54 1.66 11.19
C ILE A 108 -11.61 2.45 12.50
N ALA A 109 -12.16 1.85 13.55
CA ALA A 109 -12.09 2.36 14.91
C ALA A 109 -10.72 1.99 15.52
N TRP A 110 -9.71 2.81 15.23
CA TRP A 110 -8.33 2.53 15.56
C TRP A 110 -8.10 2.47 17.08
N PRO A 111 -7.50 1.39 17.60
CA PRO A 111 -7.04 1.36 18.98
C PRO A 111 -5.94 2.40 19.24
N THR A 112 -5.66 2.68 20.51
CA THR A 112 -4.55 3.56 20.91
C THR A 112 -3.23 2.94 20.46
N PRO A 113 -2.41 3.65 19.65
CA PRO A 113 -1.14 3.14 19.16
C PRO A 113 -0.06 3.10 20.24
N ARG A 114 1.05 2.44 19.93
CA ARG A 114 2.30 2.47 20.65
C ARG A 114 3.42 3.03 19.78
N LYS A 115 4.47 3.50 20.42
CA LYS A 115 5.70 3.94 19.77
C LYS A 115 6.72 2.80 19.73
N PHE A 116 7.23 2.51 18.55
CA PHE A 116 8.26 1.50 18.29
C PHE A 116 9.54 2.21 17.85
N PRO A 117 10.54 2.37 18.74
CA PRO A 117 11.83 2.96 18.37
C PRO A 117 12.59 2.06 17.37
N LEU A 118 13.16 2.67 16.34
CA LEU A 118 13.97 2.00 15.32
C LEU A 118 15.22 2.86 15.01
N GLY A 119 16.27 2.70 15.80
CA GLY A 119 17.46 3.55 15.73
C GLY A 119 17.12 5.01 16.04
N THR A 120 17.29 5.91 15.07
CA THR A 120 16.93 7.34 15.17
C THR A 120 15.50 7.63 14.74
N LEU A 121 14.77 6.64 14.28
CA LEU A 121 13.39 6.72 13.82
C LEU A 121 12.44 6.10 14.86
N ALA A 122 11.16 6.36 14.72
CA ALA A 122 10.15 5.65 15.49
C ALA A 122 8.86 5.47 14.66
N ASN A 123 8.26 4.31 14.82
CA ASN A 123 6.99 3.96 14.19
C ASN A 123 5.87 4.00 15.22
N TYR A 124 4.64 4.18 14.73
CA TYR A 124 3.42 4.08 15.50
C TYR A 124 2.62 2.87 15.04
N GLY A 125 2.22 2.01 15.96
CA GLY A 125 1.57 0.77 15.57
C GLY A 125 1.13 -0.11 16.71
N PHE A 126 1.10 -1.41 16.44
CA PHE A 126 0.55 -2.44 17.33
C PHE A 126 1.41 -3.70 17.29
N ASP A 127 1.63 -4.30 18.44
CA ASP A 127 2.24 -5.62 18.63
C ASP A 127 1.27 -6.57 19.35
N GLY A 128 1.66 -7.82 19.52
CA GLY A 128 0.81 -8.83 20.15
C GLY A 128 -0.43 -9.10 19.33
N THR A 129 -1.60 -9.04 19.95
CA THR A 129 -2.88 -9.22 19.26
C THR A 129 -3.67 -7.93 19.28
N VAL A 130 -4.05 -7.43 18.10
CA VAL A 130 -4.87 -6.24 17.91
C VAL A 130 -6.08 -6.57 17.04
N LEU A 131 -7.24 -6.03 17.36
CA LEU A 131 -8.41 -6.00 16.49
C LEU A 131 -8.56 -4.60 15.92
N LEU A 132 -8.85 -4.51 14.63
CA LEU A 132 -9.20 -3.31 13.89
C LEU A 132 -10.72 -3.33 13.59
N PRO A 133 -11.58 -2.82 14.48
CA PRO A 133 -13.02 -2.88 14.29
C PRO A 133 -13.50 -1.89 13.24
N VAL A 134 -14.51 -2.30 12.48
CA VAL A 134 -15.17 -1.49 11.45
C VAL A 134 -16.68 -1.63 11.64
N PRO A 135 -17.44 -0.52 11.80
CA PRO A 135 -18.88 -0.57 11.87
C PRO A 135 -19.46 -0.83 10.48
N LEU A 136 -20.49 -1.68 10.41
CA LEU A 136 -21.31 -1.84 9.22
C LEU A 136 -22.65 -1.13 9.43
N THR A 137 -23.05 -0.34 8.45
CA THR A 137 -24.39 0.25 8.37
C THR A 137 -25.23 -0.56 7.41
N VAL A 138 -26.38 -1.00 7.87
CA VAL A 138 -27.36 -1.77 7.10
C VAL A 138 -28.52 -0.84 6.72
N ASP A 139 -28.74 -0.65 5.42
CA ASP A 139 -29.85 0.16 4.94
C ASP A 139 -31.19 -0.53 5.22
N PRO A 140 -32.25 0.21 5.60
CA PRO A 140 -33.59 -0.35 5.84
C PRO A 140 -34.19 -1.09 4.65
N SER A 141 -33.74 -0.80 3.42
CA SER A 141 -34.16 -1.50 2.21
C SER A 141 -33.52 -2.87 2.02
N PHE A 142 -32.52 -3.24 2.83
CA PHE A 142 -31.87 -4.54 2.73
C PHE A 142 -32.80 -5.66 3.18
N THR A 143 -33.13 -6.58 2.27
CA THR A 143 -34.06 -7.71 2.52
C THR A 143 -33.39 -9.07 2.57
N GLY A 144 -32.06 -9.11 2.51
CA GLY A 144 -31.29 -10.35 2.60
C GLY A 144 -31.45 -11.04 3.94
N LYS A 145 -31.34 -12.36 3.98
CA LYS A 145 -31.34 -13.14 5.24
C LYS A 145 -29.95 -13.21 5.87
N GLU A 146 -28.93 -13.03 5.06
CA GLU A 146 -27.52 -13.03 5.44
C GLU A 146 -26.80 -11.89 4.72
N ILE A 147 -25.78 -11.34 5.35
CA ILE A 147 -24.84 -10.39 4.77
C ILE A 147 -23.56 -11.16 4.43
N GLU A 148 -23.22 -11.28 3.16
CA GLU A 148 -21.94 -11.79 2.72
C GLU A 148 -20.91 -10.68 2.82
N VAL A 149 -19.95 -10.79 3.73
CA VAL A 149 -18.87 -9.84 3.94
C VAL A 149 -17.61 -10.41 3.32
N LYS A 150 -17.07 -9.73 2.31
CA LYS A 150 -15.75 -10.02 1.73
C LYS A 150 -14.81 -8.87 2.00
N LEU A 151 -13.59 -9.23 2.37
CA LEU A 151 -12.52 -8.29 2.67
C LEU A 151 -11.25 -8.71 1.95
N TYR A 152 -10.68 -7.82 1.16
CA TYR A 152 -9.25 -7.85 0.84
C TYR A 152 -8.54 -6.90 1.80
N ALA A 153 -7.54 -7.40 2.50
CA ALA A 153 -6.75 -6.62 3.43
C ALA A 153 -5.26 -6.72 3.08
N SER A 154 -4.54 -5.61 3.21
CA SER A 154 -3.09 -5.56 3.06
C SER A 154 -2.47 -4.82 4.24
N TRP A 155 -1.34 -5.31 4.71
CA TRP A 155 -0.60 -4.72 5.83
C TRP A 155 0.91 -4.93 5.68
N LEU A 156 1.67 -4.04 6.30
CA LEU A 156 3.09 -4.27 6.53
C LEU A 156 3.28 -4.84 7.92
N VAL A 157 4.02 -5.93 8.05
CA VAL A 157 4.48 -6.47 9.32
C VAL A 157 5.99 -6.31 9.42
N CYS A 158 6.48 -5.67 10.47
CA CYS A 158 7.88 -5.26 10.58
C CYS A 158 8.48 -5.65 11.91
N ARG A 159 9.80 -5.91 11.87
CA ARG A 159 10.68 -6.08 13.04
C ARG A 159 11.99 -5.35 12.78
N LYS A 160 12.92 -5.91 12.01
CA LYS A 160 14.11 -5.27 11.43
C LYS A 160 13.89 -5.03 9.94
N GLU A 161 13.27 -5.97 9.29
CA GLU A 161 12.75 -5.93 7.93
C GLU A 161 11.24 -5.74 7.96
N CYS A 162 10.69 -5.17 6.87
CA CYS A 162 9.27 -5.03 6.66
C CYS A 162 8.82 -5.97 5.54
N ILE A 163 7.82 -6.80 5.83
CA ILE A 163 7.25 -7.77 4.91
C ILE A 163 5.84 -7.33 4.57
N PRO A 164 5.53 -7.08 3.29
CA PRO A 164 4.16 -6.86 2.88
C PRO A 164 3.40 -8.19 2.92
N GLU A 165 2.26 -8.18 3.55
CA GLU A 165 1.34 -9.30 3.64
C GLU A 165 -0.05 -8.86 3.21
N GLU A 166 -0.84 -9.81 2.72
CA GLU A 166 -2.21 -9.58 2.28
C GLU A 166 -3.07 -10.81 2.48
N GLY A 167 -4.38 -10.63 2.48
CA GLY A 167 -5.31 -11.73 2.62
C GLY A 167 -6.70 -11.42 2.05
N ASN A 168 -7.33 -12.48 1.53
CA ASN A 168 -8.73 -12.46 1.15
C ASN A 168 -9.53 -13.21 2.19
N PHE A 169 -10.53 -12.54 2.74
CA PHE A 169 -11.38 -13.06 3.79
C PHE A 169 -12.84 -13.03 3.37
N SER A 170 -13.61 -13.97 3.89
CA SER A 170 -15.05 -14.01 3.68
C SER A 170 -15.73 -14.58 4.92
N LEU A 171 -16.84 -13.98 5.31
CA LEU A 171 -17.73 -14.50 6.34
C LEU A 171 -19.19 -14.20 5.99
N ARG A 172 -20.11 -14.99 6.55
CA ARG A 172 -21.55 -14.76 6.43
C ARG A 172 -22.12 -14.38 7.78
N LEU A 173 -22.86 -13.29 7.78
CA LEU A 173 -23.45 -12.72 8.98
C LEU A 173 -24.98 -12.84 8.87
N PRO A 174 -25.64 -13.62 9.72
CA PRO A 174 -27.09 -13.74 9.70
C PRO A 174 -27.74 -12.41 10.12
N VAL A 175 -28.77 -11.98 9.38
CA VAL A 175 -29.54 -10.77 9.71
C VAL A 175 -30.37 -10.99 10.96
N GLN A 176 -30.92 -12.20 11.12
CA GLN A 176 -31.66 -12.60 12.30
C GLN A 176 -30.81 -13.54 13.18
N GLY A 177 -30.87 -13.33 14.48
CA GLY A 177 -30.06 -14.08 15.44
C GLY A 177 -28.76 -13.40 15.80
N ALA A 178 -28.26 -13.71 16.99
CA ALA A 178 -27.03 -13.10 17.52
C ALA A 178 -25.76 -13.69 16.92
N THR A 179 -24.79 -12.83 16.61
CA THR A 179 -23.41 -13.19 16.33
C THR A 179 -22.53 -12.60 17.43
N ALA A 180 -22.35 -13.33 18.53
CA ALA A 180 -21.75 -12.81 19.77
C ALA A 180 -20.50 -13.57 20.23
N LEU A 181 -20.04 -14.60 19.49
CA LEU A 181 -18.91 -15.43 19.89
C LEU A 181 -17.62 -14.63 20.17
N ASN A 182 -17.41 -13.54 19.44
CA ASN A 182 -16.23 -12.70 19.54
C ASN A 182 -16.46 -11.43 20.39
N GLY A 183 -17.53 -11.36 21.18
CA GLY A 183 -17.92 -10.18 21.94
C GLY A 183 -16.79 -9.62 22.81
N SER A 184 -16.12 -10.47 23.57
CA SER A 184 -15.01 -10.06 24.44
C SER A 184 -13.82 -9.47 23.68
N VAL A 185 -13.56 -9.92 22.45
CA VAL A 185 -12.47 -9.39 21.60
C VAL A 185 -12.81 -7.97 21.14
N PHE A 186 -14.06 -7.75 20.74
CA PHE A 186 -14.54 -6.41 20.36
C PHE A 186 -14.60 -5.47 21.56
N GLU A 187 -15.10 -5.92 22.71
CA GLU A 187 -15.10 -5.14 23.96
C GLU A 187 -13.70 -4.72 24.37
N ALA A 188 -12.70 -5.61 24.28
CA ALA A 188 -11.30 -5.29 24.55
C ALA A 188 -10.76 -4.24 23.56
N ALA A 189 -11.11 -4.33 22.29
CA ALA A 189 -10.70 -3.34 21.28
C ALA A 189 -11.34 -1.97 21.55
N PHE A 190 -12.62 -1.92 21.90
CA PHE A 190 -13.30 -0.66 22.26
C PHE A 190 -12.73 -0.05 23.54
N ALA A 191 -12.39 -0.87 24.53
CA ALA A 191 -11.72 -0.42 25.75
C ALA A 191 -10.29 0.12 25.48
N ALA A 192 -9.62 -0.35 24.44
CA ALA A 192 -8.30 0.14 24.02
C ALA A 192 -8.37 1.35 23.08
N ALA A 193 -9.56 1.72 22.58
CA ALA A 193 -9.73 2.88 21.73
C ALA A 193 -9.48 4.18 22.50
N PRO A 194 -8.94 5.22 21.85
CA PRO A 194 -8.79 6.53 22.50
C PRO A 194 -10.17 7.15 22.79
N VAL A 195 -10.27 7.79 23.95
CA VAL A 195 -11.49 8.49 24.36
C VAL A 195 -11.46 9.92 23.83
N ASP A 196 -12.45 10.29 23.04
CA ASP A 196 -12.58 11.68 22.55
C ASP A 196 -12.85 12.65 23.71
N ARG A 197 -12.10 13.73 23.73
CA ARG A 197 -12.28 14.84 24.68
C ARG A 197 -12.22 16.18 23.96
N LEU A 198 -12.91 17.15 24.52
CA LEU A 198 -12.82 18.53 24.04
C LEU A 198 -11.43 19.09 24.37
N ALA A 199 -10.81 19.77 23.41
CA ALA A 199 -9.50 20.39 23.56
C ALA A 199 -9.55 21.73 24.33
N THR A 200 -10.51 21.91 25.22
CA THR A 200 -10.69 23.19 25.99
C THR A 200 -9.43 23.49 26.81
N GLY A 201 -8.84 24.65 26.56
CA GLY A 201 -7.59 25.06 27.20
C GLY A 201 -6.33 24.35 26.68
N SER A 202 -6.46 23.56 25.61
CA SER A 202 -5.34 22.93 24.90
C SER A 202 -4.98 23.73 23.66
N MET A 203 -3.69 23.73 23.29
CA MET A 203 -3.19 24.42 22.11
C MET A 203 -1.91 23.79 21.59
N LEU A 204 -1.69 23.96 20.30
CA LEU A 204 -0.42 23.71 19.63
C LEU A 204 0.14 25.03 19.12
N GLN A 205 1.43 25.26 19.31
CA GLN A 205 2.11 26.46 18.83
C GLN A 205 3.39 26.09 18.10
N PRO A 206 3.41 26.23 16.77
CA PRO A 206 4.64 26.01 16.00
C PRO A 206 5.62 27.16 16.26
N GLU A 207 6.84 26.85 16.66
CA GLU A 207 7.91 27.83 16.89
C GLU A 207 9.21 27.35 16.28
N ALA A 208 9.68 28.04 15.25
CA ALA A 208 10.90 27.67 14.53
C ALA A 208 10.92 26.19 14.10
N ARG A 209 11.65 25.32 14.79
CA ARG A 209 11.76 23.88 14.48
C ARG A 209 11.01 23.00 15.50
N LEU A 210 10.26 23.58 16.38
CA LEU A 210 9.56 22.87 17.45
C LEU A 210 8.06 23.10 17.37
N LEU A 211 7.30 22.10 17.74
CA LEU A 211 5.89 22.19 18.07
C LEU A 211 5.77 22.23 19.59
N LYS A 212 5.38 23.38 20.12
CA LYS A 212 4.99 23.52 21.53
C LYS A 212 3.57 22.96 21.67
N VAL A 213 3.43 22.04 22.58
CA VAL A 213 2.17 21.36 22.89
C VAL A 213 1.79 21.73 24.32
N ALA A 214 0.57 22.19 24.51
CA ALA A 214 0.01 22.41 25.84
C ALA A 214 -1.38 21.79 25.91
N LEU A 215 -1.57 20.77 26.76
CA LEU A 215 -2.81 20.03 26.87
C LEU A 215 -3.37 20.13 28.28
N ALA A 216 -4.68 20.37 28.36
CA ALA A 216 -5.47 20.36 29.57
C ALA A 216 -6.55 19.25 29.54
N GLY A 217 -7.17 18.97 30.69
CA GLY A 217 -8.26 17.99 30.73
C GLY A 217 -7.84 16.53 30.58
N LEU A 218 -6.55 16.23 30.69
CA LEU A 218 -6.04 14.85 30.71
C LEU A 218 -6.44 14.16 32.02
N PRO A 219 -6.53 12.81 32.04
CA PRO A 219 -6.90 12.07 33.26
C PRO A 219 -5.97 12.39 34.43
N ALA A 220 -6.53 12.66 35.60
CA ALA A 220 -5.76 13.01 36.80
C ALA A 220 -4.74 11.91 37.20
N ALA A 221 -5.05 10.66 36.90
CA ALA A 221 -4.19 9.50 37.13
C ALA A 221 -2.89 9.52 36.26
N TRP A 222 -2.80 10.39 35.26
CA TRP A 222 -1.62 10.52 34.39
C TRP A 222 -0.63 11.57 34.87
N ARG A 223 -0.99 12.36 35.86
CA ARG A 223 -0.12 13.43 36.37
C ARG A 223 1.24 12.91 36.81
N GLY A 224 2.29 13.58 36.36
CA GLY A 224 3.67 13.20 36.65
C GLY A 224 4.18 11.99 35.86
N GLN A 225 3.34 11.36 35.05
CA GLN A 225 3.78 10.26 34.20
C GLN A 225 4.25 10.76 32.83
N PRO A 226 5.20 10.05 32.20
CA PRO A 226 5.59 10.33 30.83
C PRO A 226 4.45 9.94 29.88
N LEU A 227 4.17 10.82 28.92
CA LEU A 227 3.17 10.58 27.88
C LEU A 227 3.83 10.47 26.51
N GLU A 228 3.16 9.79 25.60
CA GLU A 228 3.47 9.74 24.17
C GLU A 228 2.40 10.51 23.39
N LEU A 229 2.85 11.17 22.31
CA LEU A 229 2.04 11.98 21.44
C LEU A 229 1.98 11.35 20.05
N PHE A 230 0.77 11.13 19.54
CA PHE A 230 0.49 10.53 18.25
C PHE A 230 -0.39 11.44 17.41
N PRO A 231 0.17 12.37 16.61
CA PRO A 231 -0.63 13.14 15.66
C PRO A 231 -1.29 12.23 14.64
N GLU A 232 -2.56 12.48 14.29
CA GLU A 232 -3.22 11.74 13.21
C GLU A 232 -2.75 12.23 11.84
N THR A 233 -2.23 13.46 11.74
CA THR A 233 -1.62 14.01 10.53
C THR A 233 -0.21 13.44 10.35
N PRO A 234 0.06 12.69 9.29
CA PRO A 234 1.40 12.15 9.01
C PRO A 234 2.42 13.27 8.73
N GLY A 235 3.68 13.00 9.02
CA GLY A 235 4.79 13.90 8.69
C GLY A 235 4.79 15.24 9.41
N LEU A 236 4.01 15.41 10.48
CA LEU A 236 3.94 16.67 11.22
C LEU A 236 5.13 16.88 12.15
N ILE A 237 5.54 15.84 12.85
CA ILE A 237 6.63 15.83 13.82
C ILE A 237 7.65 14.79 13.45
N GLU A 238 8.80 14.77 14.13
CA GLU A 238 9.81 13.71 14.05
C GLU A 238 9.61 12.72 15.19
N PRO A 239 8.93 11.58 14.99
CA PRO A 239 8.62 10.61 16.04
C PRO A 239 9.84 10.05 16.77
N GLY A 240 10.95 9.80 16.04
CA GLY A 240 12.17 9.23 16.56
C GLY A 240 13.07 10.23 17.31
N SER A 241 12.87 11.53 17.09
CA SER A 241 13.69 12.56 17.73
C SER A 241 13.37 12.70 19.23
N PRO A 242 14.38 12.99 20.08
CA PRO A 242 14.16 13.25 21.49
C PRO A 242 13.40 14.56 21.67
N TRP A 243 12.48 14.60 22.61
CA TRP A 243 11.68 15.76 22.96
C TRP A 243 11.51 15.89 24.48
N THR A 244 11.14 17.09 24.92
CA THR A 244 10.97 17.38 26.35
C THR A 244 9.51 17.49 26.71
N GLN A 245 9.14 17.05 27.91
CA GLN A 245 7.79 17.19 28.45
C GLN A 245 7.82 17.54 29.93
N ALA A 246 6.77 18.22 30.39
CA ALA A 246 6.61 18.61 31.78
C ALA A 246 5.13 18.66 32.17
N TRP A 247 4.86 18.51 33.47
CA TRP A 247 3.56 18.72 34.07
C TRP A 247 3.61 19.98 34.95
N GLU A 248 2.69 20.88 34.71
CA GLU A 248 2.44 22.09 35.54
C GLU A 248 1.04 22.00 36.11
N GLY A 249 0.90 21.46 37.32
CA GLY A 249 -0.40 21.17 37.91
C GLY A 249 -1.20 20.16 37.08
N GLU A 250 -2.26 20.60 36.43
CA GLU A 250 -3.14 19.76 35.58
C GLU A 250 -2.81 19.86 34.09
N ARG A 251 -1.90 20.78 33.75
CA ARG A 251 -1.50 20.99 32.35
C ARG A 251 -0.24 20.19 32.03
N TRP A 252 -0.31 19.44 30.96
CA TRP A 252 0.84 18.81 30.36
C TRP A 252 1.38 19.65 29.21
N SER A 253 2.68 19.80 29.14
CA SER A 253 3.37 20.51 28.06
C SER A 253 4.47 19.69 27.47
N ALA A 254 4.75 19.90 26.18
CA ALA A 254 5.84 19.27 25.48
C ALA A 254 6.43 20.19 24.41
N SER A 255 7.70 19.95 24.07
CA SER A 255 8.39 20.57 22.94
C SER A 255 8.89 19.49 22.02
N VAL A 256 8.24 19.32 20.88
CA VAL A 256 8.44 18.21 19.95
C VAL A 256 9.04 18.74 18.64
N PRO A 257 10.10 18.13 18.09
CA PRO A 257 10.67 18.54 16.81
C PRO A 257 9.65 18.44 15.68
N LEU A 258 9.52 19.51 14.90
CA LEU A 258 8.74 19.53 13.67
C LEU A 258 9.49 18.80 12.58
N SER A 259 8.77 17.99 11.80
CA SER A 259 9.35 17.31 10.64
C SER A 259 9.79 18.33 9.58
N PRO A 260 11.02 18.24 9.07
CA PRO A 260 11.46 19.04 7.94
C PRO A 260 10.73 18.69 6.63
N PHE A 261 10.09 17.50 6.59
CA PHE A 261 9.32 17.01 5.45
C PHE A 261 7.83 17.33 5.54
N ARG A 262 7.44 18.20 6.49
CA ARG A 262 6.03 18.59 6.66
C ARG A 262 5.51 19.26 5.39
N SER A 263 4.40 18.72 4.85
CA SER A 263 3.68 19.26 3.70
C SER A 263 2.45 20.10 4.10
N ASP A 264 1.89 19.83 5.30
CA ASP A 264 0.63 20.40 5.73
C ASP A 264 0.80 21.43 6.85
N ASN A 265 -0.07 22.44 6.84
CA ASN A 265 -0.13 23.51 7.83
C ASN A 265 -1.57 23.62 8.37
N PRO A 266 -2.07 22.60 9.08
CA PRO A 266 -3.47 22.56 9.50
C PRO A 266 -3.79 23.60 10.59
N ALA A 267 -5.03 24.10 10.60
CA ALA A 267 -5.52 25.00 11.64
C ALA A 267 -5.81 24.28 12.97
N SER A 268 -6.10 22.98 12.91
CA SER A 268 -6.20 22.09 14.07
C SER A 268 -5.54 20.76 13.76
N VAL A 269 -5.06 20.06 14.78
CA VAL A 269 -4.43 18.76 14.65
C VAL A 269 -5.17 17.78 15.55
N PRO A 270 -5.84 16.77 14.95
CA PRO A 270 -6.30 15.64 15.73
C PRO A 270 -5.08 14.82 16.19
N LEU A 271 -5.01 14.60 17.48
CA LEU A 271 -3.92 13.84 18.09
C LEU A 271 -4.42 12.93 19.20
N VAL A 272 -3.74 11.83 19.36
CA VAL A 272 -3.94 10.90 20.46
C VAL A 272 -2.76 11.07 21.43
N VAL A 273 -3.09 11.14 22.71
CA VAL A 273 -2.09 11.14 23.79
C VAL A 273 -2.34 9.91 24.65
N ALA A 274 -1.28 9.23 25.02
CA ALA A 274 -1.36 8.05 25.88
C ALA A 274 -0.20 8.02 26.86
N ARG A 275 -0.31 7.22 27.93
CA ARG A 275 0.86 6.95 28.77
C ARG A 275 1.89 6.18 27.98
N ALA A 276 3.17 6.50 28.17
CA ALA A 276 4.25 5.75 27.56
C ALA A 276 4.12 4.27 27.93
N ASN A 277 4.01 3.44 26.91
CA ASN A 277 3.85 2.00 27.06
C ASN A 277 4.83 1.29 26.12
N PRO A 278 5.96 0.80 26.64
CA PRO A 278 6.96 0.13 25.83
C PRO A 278 6.38 -1.11 25.10
N PRO A 279 6.90 -1.43 23.92
CA PRO A 279 6.54 -2.66 23.19
C PRO A 279 6.71 -3.91 24.05
N GLY A 280 5.87 -4.92 23.84
CA GLY A 280 5.90 -6.19 24.58
C GLY A 280 5.22 -6.18 25.95
N VAL A 281 4.74 -5.04 26.46
CA VAL A 281 4.11 -4.90 27.79
C VAL A 281 2.58 -4.89 27.66
N GLY A 282 1.96 -5.91 27.13
CA GLY A 282 0.50 -6.07 27.06
C GLY A 282 -0.27 -4.87 26.44
N PRO A 283 -1.57 -4.89 26.28
CA PRO A 283 -2.36 -3.77 25.77
C PRO A 283 -2.23 -2.56 26.68
N GLY A 284 -1.97 -1.38 26.11
CA GLY A 284 -1.92 -0.10 26.83
C GLY A 284 -3.29 0.31 27.37
N SER A 285 -3.28 1.27 28.29
CA SER A 285 -4.52 1.98 28.68
C SER A 285 -5.05 2.79 27.50
N PRO A 286 -6.37 3.03 27.42
CA PRO A 286 -6.93 3.88 26.38
C PRO A 286 -6.28 5.26 26.39
N GLY A 287 -5.99 5.77 25.20
CA GLY A 287 -5.51 7.13 25.00
C GLY A 287 -6.62 8.16 25.15
N VAL A 288 -6.25 9.42 25.08
CA VAL A 288 -7.18 10.55 24.92
C VAL A 288 -6.97 11.15 23.54
N ARG A 289 -8.06 11.27 22.77
CA ARG A 289 -8.05 11.93 21.47
C ARG A 289 -8.56 13.37 21.63
N LEU A 290 -7.82 14.32 21.06
CA LEU A 290 -8.10 15.73 21.10
C LEU A 290 -7.94 16.30 19.69
N ASP A 291 -8.91 17.09 19.23
CA ASP A 291 -8.72 17.93 18.04
C ASP A 291 -8.21 19.31 18.50
N THR A 292 -6.90 19.47 18.48
CA THR A 292 -6.23 20.58 19.17
C THR A 292 -5.96 21.74 18.22
N PRO A 293 -6.46 22.97 18.53
CA PRO A 293 -6.25 24.13 17.68
C PRO A 293 -4.78 24.53 17.65
N VAL A 294 -4.35 25.02 16.48
CA VAL A 294 -3.01 25.57 16.28
C VAL A 294 -3.08 27.10 16.44
N GLN A 295 -2.20 27.62 17.28
CA GLN A 295 -2.04 29.09 17.48
C GLN A 295 -0.72 29.54 16.86
N GLY A 296 -0.76 30.67 16.16
CA GLY A 296 0.39 31.21 15.45
C GLY A 296 0.49 30.76 14.00
N THR A 297 1.62 31.04 13.40
CA THR A 297 1.88 30.73 11.99
C THR A 297 2.88 29.58 11.89
N TRP A 298 2.58 28.61 11.04
CA TRP A 298 3.51 27.55 10.75
C TRP A 298 4.80 28.10 10.14
N PRO A 299 5.97 27.76 10.65
CA PRO A 299 7.23 28.13 10.02
C PRO A 299 7.31 27.51 8.62
N ALA A 300 8.00 28.17 7.71
CA ALA A 300 8.30 27.57 6.42
C ALA A 300 8.99 26.20 6.64
N ALA A 301 8.60 25.20 5.84
CA ALA A 301 9.30 23.94 5.87
C ALA A 301 10.79 24.20 5.62
N ALA A 302 11.65 23.64 6.46
CA ALA A 302 13.08 23.84 6.29
C ALA A 302 13.48 23.30 4.90
N PRO A 303 14.31 24.03 4.14
CA PRO A 303 14.95 23.42 2.98
C PRO A 303 15.61 22.12 3.42
N LEU A 304 15.45 21.04 2.64
CA LEU A 304 16.12 19.79 2.92
C LEU A 304 17.59 20.06 3.21
N PRO A 305 18.15 19.59 4.35
CA PRO A 305 19.57 19.78 4.61
C PRO A 305 20.33 19.02 3.53
N THR A 306 20.97 19.77 2.65
CA THR A 306 21.93 19.24 1.67
C THR A 306 23.26 18.85 2.32
N ALA A 307 23.32 18.88 3.64
CA ALA A 307 24.52 18.56 4.41
C ALA A 307 24.84 17.07 4.26
N GLY A 308 25.83 16.77 3.44
CA GLY A 308 26.34 15.42 3.19
C GLY A 308 26.09 14.84 1.81
N ALA A 309 25.23 15.46 0.98
CA ALA A 309 25.17 15.06 -0.41
C ALA A 309 26.43 15.53 -1.17
N PRO A 310 27.06 14.69 -2.01
CA PRO A 310 28.15 15.12 -2.87
C PRO A 310 27.75 16.38 -3.64
N GLU A 311 28.62 17.37 -3.72
CA GLU A 311 28.36 18.67 -4.37
C GLU A 311 27.84 18.50 -5.80
N ALA A 312 28.31 17.47 -6.51
CA ALA A 312 27.83 17.06 -7.81
C ALA A 312 26.35 16.64 -7.81
N LEU A 313 25.84 15.98 -6.73
CA LEU A 313 24.44 15.60 -6.62
C LEU A 313 23.54 16.82 -6.31
N VAL A 314 24.03 17.72 -5.46
CA VAL A 314 23.32 18.97 -5.15
C VAL A 314 23.17 19.82 -6.40
N THR A 315 24.26 19.97 -7.17
CA THR A 315 24.27 20.69 -8.44
C THR A 315 23.32 20.05 -9.46
N ALA A 316 23.35 18.72 -9.60
CA ALA A 316 22.46 17.98 -10.50
C ALA A 316 20.98 18.10 -10.09
N LEU A 317 20.66 18.11 -8.79
CA LEU A 317 19.30 18.33 -8.30
C LEU A 317 18.83 19.76 -8.53
N GLN A 318 19.70 20.75 -8.34
CA GLN A 318 19.39 22.17 -8.64
C GLN A 318 19.20 22.39 -10.13
N GLU A 319 20.05 21.81 -10.97
CA GLU A 319 19.89 21.87 -12.44
C GLU A 319 18.61 21.17 -12.90
N ASN A 320 18.25 20.01 -12.31
CA ASN A 320 17.01 19.35 -12.62
C ASN A 320 15.78 20.13 -12.14
N ALA A 321 15.84 20.76 -10.96
CA ALA A 321 14.79 21.65 -10.49
C ALA A 321 14.64 22.89 -11.37
N ALA A 322 15.74 23.50 -11.80
CA ALA A 322 15.74 24.60 -12.73
C ALA A 322 15.21 24.20 -14.12
N ARG A 323 15.58 23.02 -14.61
CA ARG A 323 15.02 22.43 -15.84
C ARG A 323 13.52 22.13 -15.72
N ALA A 324 13.08 21.62 -14.60
CA ALA A 324 11.66 21.37 -14.32
C ALA A 324 10.86 22.68 -14.23
N ALA A 325 11.41 23.71 -13.60
CA ALA A 325 10.80 25.04 -13.54
C ALA A 325 10.78 25.74 -14.93
N ALA A 326 11.81 25.53 -15.76
CA ALA A 326 11.86 26.00 -17.14
C ALA A 326 10.99 25.16 -18.11
N ALA A 327 10.60 23.96 -17.72
CA ALA A 327 9.79 23.03 -18.50
C ALA A 327 8.27 23.17 -18.29
N MET A 328 7.79 24.26 -17.73
CA MET A 328 6.39 24.67 -17.93
C MET A 328 6.18 25.03 -19.40
N PRO A 329 5.10 24.54 -20.05
CA PRO A 329 5.08 24.25 -21.47
C PRO A 329 5.14 25.51 -22.33
N ALA A 330 6.33 25.90 -22.73
CA ALA A 330 6.53 26.53 -24.03
C ALA A 330 6.77 25.40 -25.03
N ASN A 331 5.73 25.08 -25.74
CA ASN A 331 5.68 24.10 -26.80
C ASN A 331 6.57 24.58 -27.98
N SER A 332 7.90 24.37 -27.91
CA SER A 332 8.82 24.53 -29.04
C SER A 332 10.27 24.13 -28.70
N GLY A 333 10.47 22.82 -28.41
CA GLY A 333 11.78 22.23 -28.67
C GLY A 333 11.97 22.05 -30.20
N PRO A 334 13.18 22.18 -30.76
CA PRO A 334 13.39 21.85 -32.16
C PRO A 334 12.92 20.41 -32.41
N PRO A 335 12.19 20.15 -33.51
CA PRO A 335 11.66 18.82 -33.78
C PRO A 335 12.83 17.83 -33.81
N ILE A 336 12.85 16.89 -32.85
CA ILE A 336 13.83 15.81 -32.87
C ILE A 336 13.63 15.07 -34.19
N THR A 337 14.62 15.11 -35.08
CA THR A 337 14.51 14.41 -36.35
C THR A 337 14.36 12.92 -36.10
N LEU A 338 13.55 12.22 -36.89
CA LEU A 338 13.32 10.79 -36.81
C LEU A 338 14.63 10.00 -36.68
N TRP A 339 15.67 10.43 -37.37
CA TRP A 339 17.00 9.83 -37.33
C TRP A 339 17.71 10.00 -35.99
N ALA A 340 17.58 11.15 -35.33
CA ALA A 340 18.14 11.38 -34.01
C ALA A 340 17.40 10.53 -32.94
N ALA A 341 16.08 10.39 -33.07
CA ALA A 341 15.29 9.53 -32.20
C ALA A 341 15.65 8.03 -32.35
N LEU A 342 15.83 7.57 -33.60
CA LEU A 342 16.25 6.20 -33.90
C LEU A 342 17.66 5.89 -33.38
N LEU A 343 18.60 6.85 -33.57
CA LEU A 343 19.97 6.70 -33.08
C LEU A 343 20.01 6.66 -31.53
N GLY A 344 19.24 7.54 -30.89
CA GLY A 344 19.09 7.55 -29.43
C GLY A 344 18.48 6.25 -28.89
N ALA A 345 17.47 5.71 -29.55
CA ALA A 345 16.85 4.45 -29.20
C ALA A 345 17.82 3.26 -29.36
N LEU A 346 18.64 3.26 -30.42
CA LEU A 346 19.65 2.23 -30.65
C LEU A 346 20.71 2.22 -29.54
N ILE A 347 21.25 3.42 -29.22
CA ILE A 347 22.26 3.58 -28.16
C ILE A 347 21.68 3.21 -26.81
N GLY A 348 20.49 3.69 -26.47
CA GLY A 348 19.81 3.35 -25.24
C GLY A 348 19.55 1.84 -25.10
N GLY A 349 19.12 1.18 -26.18
CA GLY A 349 18.95 -0.27 -26.25
C GLY A 349 20.25 -1.05 -26.03
N MET A 350 21.37 -0.58 -26.58
CA MET A 350 22.68 -1.18 -26.33
C MET A 350 23.10 -1.06 -24.86
N ILE A 351 22.91 0.13 -24.26
CA ILE A 351 23.23 0.36 -22.83
C ILE A 351 22.39 -0.56 -21.94
N LEU A 352 21.10 -0.69 -22.19
CA LEU A 352 20.21 -1.58 -21.44
C LEU A 352 20.62 -3.06 -21.56
N ASN A 353 21.12 -3.50 -22.70
CA ASN A 353 21.63 -4.88 -22.88
C ASN A 353 22.97 -5.13 -22.14
N LEU A 354 23.70 -4.08 -21.75
CA LEU A 354 24.93 -4.20 -20.96
C LEU A 354 24.65 -4.34 -19.45
N MET A 355 23.40 -4.21 -19.02
CA MET A 355 23.07 -4.37 -17.59
C MET A 355 23.32 -5.82 -17.13
N PRO A 356 23.94 -6.02 -15.95
CA PRO A 356 24.33 -7.37 -15.47
C PRO A 356 23.17 -8.32 -15.25
N CYS A 357 21.95 -7.83 -15.11
CA CYS A 357 20.73 -8.67 -14.98
C CYS A 357 20.24 -9.28 -16.30
N VAL A 358 20.63 -8.74 -17.46
CA VAL A 358 20.27 -9.27 -18.80
C VAL A 358 21.31 -10.29 -19.30
N PHE A 359 22.54 -10.22 -18.80
CA PHE A 359 23.65 -11.09 -19.21
C PHE A 359 23.39 -12.60 -19.05
N PRO A 360 22.74 -13.10 -17.95
CA PRO A 360 22.46 -14.54 -17.83
C PRO A 360 21.52 -15.05 -18.91
N VAL A 361 20.53 -14.26 -19.31
CA VAL A 361 19.57 -14.64 -20.37
C VAL A 361 20.24 -14.69 -21.74
N LEU A 362 21.11 -13.73 -22.02
CA LEU A 362 21.92 -13.73 -23.25
C LEU A 362 22.90 -14.92 -23.29
N ALA A 363 23.56 -15.23 -22.17
CA ALA A 363 24.49 -16.34 -22.07
C ALA A 363 23.81 -17.70 -22.36
N ILE A 364 22.61 -17.94 -21.79
CA ILE A 364 21.84 -19.16 -22.05
C ILE A 364 21.45 -19.28 -23.52
N LYS A 365 21.04 -18.18 -24.16
CA LYS A 365 20.71 -18.16 -25.58
C LYS A 365 21.92 -18.42 -26.48
N VAL A 366 23.07 -17.77 -26.19
CA VAL A 366 24.32 -18.01 -26.95
C VAL A 366 24.77 -19.45 -26.82
N LEU A 367 24.71 -20.05 -25.62
CA LEU A 367 25.00 -21.47 -25.40
C LEU A 367 24.04 -22.41 -26.15
N ALA A 368 22.76 -22.09 -26.22
CA ALA A 368 21.78 -22.84 -26.98
C ALA A 368 22.06 -22.80 -28.51
N PHE A 369 22.53 -21.67 -29.00
CA PHE A 369 22.96 -21.54 -30.43
C PHE A 369 24.28 -22.28 -30.71
N ALA A 370 25.22 -22.30 -29.77
CA ALA A 370 26.52 -22.95 -29.95
C ALA A 370 26.43 -24.48 -30.04
N LYS A 371 25.42 -25.13 -29.44
CA LYS A 371 25.25 -26.60 -29.41
C LYS A 371 24.76 -27.24 -30.71
N HIS A 372 24.34 -26.46 -31.70
CA HIS A 372 23.78 -26.97 -32.96
C HIS A 372 24.41 -26.33 -34.19
N ALA A 373 25.72 -26.34 -34.31
CA ALA A 373 26.51 -25.55 -35.29
C ALA A 373 26.44 -26.07 -36.75
N ASP A 374 25.77 -27.19 -37.03
CA ASP A 374 25.89 -27.90 -38.33
C ASP A 374 25.01 -27.35 -39.47
N ASP A 375 24.00 -26.48 -39.18
CA ASP A 375 23.14 -25.93 -40.25
C ASP A 375 23.03 -24.39 -40.16
N ARG A 376 23.96 -23.70 -40.83
CA ARG A 376 24.06 -22.24 -40.86
C ARG A 376 22.81 -21.52 -41.43
N VAL A 377 22.08 -22.16 -42.33
CA VAL A 377 20.89 -21.60 -42.99
C VAL A 377 19.70 -21.60 -42.03
N ALA A 378 19.49 -22.73 -41.35
CA ALA A 378 18.44 -22.85 -40.34
C ALA A 378 18.67 -21.91 -39.13
N HIS A 379 19.92 -21.69 -38.75
CA HIS A 379 20.28 -20.74 -37.68
C HIS A 379 19.98 -19.27 -38.03
N ARG A 380 20.32 -18.87 -39.26
CA ARG A 380 19.98 -17.49 -39.73
C ARG A 380 18.47 -17.28 -39.80
N ALA A 381 17.73 -18.28 -40.29
CA ALA A 381 16.27 -18.20 -40.37
C ALA A 381 15.62 -18.06 -38.97
N LYS A 382 16.09 -18.87 -37.99
CA LYS A 382 15.61 -18.79 -36.58
C LYS A 382 15.97 -17.45 -35.91
N GLY A 383 17.19 -16.92 -36.15
CA GLY A 383 17.61 -15.64 -35.63
C GLY A 383 16.80 -14.48 -36.22
N LEU A 384 16.58 -14.48 -37.55
CA LEU A 384 15.75 -13.47 -38.22
C LEU A 384 14.29 -13.54 -37.76
N ALA A 385 13.71 -14.74 -37.61
CA ALA A 385 12.34 -14.90 -37.14
C ALA A 385 12.17 -14.38 -35.69
N TYR A 386 13.14 -14.64 -34.81
CA TYR A 386 13.14 -14.11 -33.46
C TYR A 386 13.23 -12.57 -33.42
N THR A 387 14.17 -12.01 -34.17
CA THR A 387 14.34 -10.54 -34.27
C THR A 387 13.08 -9.87 -34.83
N ALA A 388 12.52 -10.45 -35.90
CA ALA A 388 11.28 -9.95 -36.47
C ALA A 388 10.10 -10.01 -35.47
N GLY A 389 9.98 -11.09 -34.71
CA GLY A 389 8.95 -11.25 -33.67
C GLY A 389 9.08 -10.19 -32.58
N VAL A 390 10.29 -9.96 -32.07
CA VAL A 390 10.54 -8.93 -31.04
C VAL A 390 10.22 -7.53 -31.58
N VAL A 391 10.72 -7.18 -32.75
CA VAL A 391 10.49 -5.85 -33.37
C VAL A 391 8.99 -5.64 -33.61
N LEU A 392 8.28 -6.61 -34.16
CA LEU A 392 6.84 -6.52 -34.40
C LEU A 392 6.04 -6.38 -33.11
N SER A 393 6.40 -7.10 -32.06
CA SER A 393 5.74 -6.98 -30.75
C SER A 393 5.88 -5.58 -30.16
N PHE A 394 7.08 -4.99 -30.21
CA PHE A 394 7.30 -3.64 -29.71
C PHE A 394 6.63 -2.57 -30.57
N LEU A 395 6.62 -2.75 -31.89
CA LEU A 395 5.90 -1.84 -32.80
C LEU A 395 4.38 -1.90 -32.58
N ALA A 396 3.84 -3.09 -32.38
CA ALA A 396 2.41 -3.28 -32.09
C ALA A 396 2.03 -2.64 -30.74
N LEU A 397 2.84 -2.86 -29.70
CA LEU A 397 2.62 -2.29 -28.38
C LEU A 397 2.75 -0.76 -28.39
N GLY A 398 3.79 -0.24 -29.02
CA GLY A 398 4.01 1.21 -29.17
C GLY A 398 2.91 1.87 -30.01
N GLY A 399 2.48 1.24 -31.08
CA GLY A 399 1.37 1.71 -31.91
C GLY A 399 0.05 1.72 -31.15
N LEU A 400 -0.22 0.69 -30.34
CA LEU A 400 -1.41 0.63 -29.48
C LEU A 400 -1.40 1.77 -28.45
N LEU A 401 -0.26 2.02 -27.78
CA LEU A 401 -0.13 3.13 -26.84
C LEU A 401 -0.34 4.50 -27.48
N LEU A 402 0.21 4.70 -28.68
CA LEU A 402 -0.01 5.94 -29.41
C LEU A 402 -1.47 6.13 -29.83
N ALA A 403 -2.15 5.05 -30.23
CA ALA A 403 -3.58 5.08 -30.57
C ALA A 403 -4.46 5.39 -29.35
N LEU A 404 -4.17 4.78 -28.19
CA LEU A 404 -4.87 5.05 -26.93
C LEU A 404 -4.63 6.50 -26.46
N ARG A 405 -3.41 6.99 -26.57
CA ARG A 405 -3.11 8.39 -26.24
C ARG A 405 -3.82 9.38 -27.17
N ALA A 406 -3.93 9.07 -28.45
CA ALA A 406 -4.69 9.88 -29.42
C ALA A 406 -6.20 9.87 -29.13
N ALA A 407 -6.71 8.82 -28.47
CA ALA A 407 -8.10 8.72 -28.01
C ALA A 407 -8.37 9.47 -26.67
N GLY A 408 -7.38 10.18 -26.11
CA GLY A 408 -7.55 11.02 -24.90
C GLY A 408 -7.23 10.33 -23.58
N GLU A 409 -6.74 9.12 -23.60
CA GLU A 409 -6.33 8.39 -22.39
C GLU A 409 -4.93 8.84 -21.93
N ALA A 410 -4.81 9.36 -20.71
CA ALA A 410 -3.54 9.79 -20.13
C ALA A 410 -2.73 8.59 -19.58
N ILE A 411 -2.37 7.65 -20.46
CA ILE A 411 -1.67 6.42 -20.09
C ILE A 411 -0.15 6.62 -20.26
N GLY A 412 0.59 6.53 -19.15
CA GLY A 412 2.05 6.48 -19.11
C GLY A 412 2.57 5.06 -18.91
N TRP A 413 3.86 4.81 -19.22
CA TRP A 413 4.53 3.51 -19.02
C TRP A 413 4.43 2.95 -17.58
N GLY A 414 4.27 3.82 -16.57
CA GLY A 414 4.11 3.44 -15.17
C GLY A 414 2.75 2.81 -14.84
N PHE A 415 1.72 3.09 -15.61
CA PHE A 415 0.37 2.56 -15.38
C PHE A 415 0.27 1.04 -15.61
N GLN A 416 1.05 0.50 -16.55
CA GLN A 416 1.06 -0.93 -16.85
C GLN A 416 1.60 -1.78 -15.69
N LEU A 417 2.52 -1.24 -14.89
CA LEU A 417 3.09 -1.92 -13.71
C LEU A 417 2.18 -1.83 -12.48
N GLN A 418 1.14 -1.00 -12.52
CA GLN A 418 0.19 -0.79 -11.42
C GLN A 418 -1.16 -1.49 -11.65
N SER A 419 -1.37 -2.05 -12.84
CA SER A 419 -2.61 -2.76 -13.16
C SER A 419 -2.50 -4.25 -12.83
N PRO A 420 -3.30 -4.80 -11.89
CA PRO A 420 -3.28 -6.21 -11.53
C PRO A 420 -3.50 -7.16 -12.71
N ALA A 421 -4.24 -6.71 -13.72
CA ALA A 421 -4.53 -7.48 -14.94
C ALA A 421 -3.32 -7.64 -15.88
N VAL A 422 -2.26 -6.86 -15.70
CA VAL A 422 -1.05 -6.88 -16.55
C VAL A 422 0.11 -7.59 -15.83
N VAL A 423 0.08 -7.64 -14.49
CA VAL A 423 1.14 -8.24 -13.64
C VAL A 423 0.83 -9.70 -13.28
N ALA A 424 -0.44 -10.12 -13.35
CA ALA A 424 -0.86 -11.51 -13.21
C ALA A 424 -0.73 -12.25 -14.53
#